data_34ed9053383721402d58e9a4d128717d
#
_entry.id   34ed9053383721402d58e9a4d128717d
#
_cell.length_a   1.000
_cell.length_b   1.000
_cell.length_c   1.000
_cell.angle_alpha   90.00
_cell.angle_beta   90.00
_cell.angle_gamma   90.00
#
_symmetry.space_group_name_H-M   'P 1'
#
loop_
_entity.id
_entity.type
_entity.pdbx_description
1 polymer ?
#
loop_
_entity_poly.entity_id
_entity_poly.type
_entity_poly.pdbx_seq_one_letter_code
_entity_poly.pdbx_strand_id
1 'polypeptide(L)'
;MKQLLEVIDSAKSLIDENEKYIIFNDGKAIDTNALDEVEITLNEAIDFSDYLRKNDTDLEKLIDQNAKVKTLVSIKKDVDLKIIHVCDDAKYINYQIDIAKRLNVNLTVVYGYVVNDAKIKLDVLIHHKSVVNFREYHEFSGEAKINTSFYLLRFNQLNYLSLENNSNTNDLTLNMYLLQQDISLSCLNVAINESGKIQNQNLNVYHLHEDTASNFNTYAIANNNSILNIKNIGRINNGCPRCDLKQKTKGIIVDTYSNIEADPALIIDENDVMASHGASIGAIDPEVLYYLMSRGLTKEASEKLIIEAYISPYFKDYSETNLGKYILDKIK
;
A
#
# COMPACT_ATOMS: atom_id res chain seq x y z
N MET A 1 3.54 28.34 -10.30
CA MET A 1 3.07 28.88 -8.99
C MET A 1 1.57 28.82 -8.82
N LYS A 2 0.73 29.29 -9.77
CA LYS A 2 -0.74 29.20 -9.67
C LYS A 2 -1.23 27.73 -9.69
N GLN A 3 -0.70 26.92 -10.57
CA GLN A 3 -1.03 25.49 -10.70
C GLN A 3 -0.65 24.70 -9.45
N LEU A 4 0.50 24.98 -8.83
CA LEU A 4 0.92 24.34 -7.57
C LEU A 4 -0.02 24.70 -6.40
N LEU A 5 -0.50 25.95 -6.33
CA LEU A 5 -1.48 26.37 -5.32
C LEU A 5 -2.82 25.63 -5.46
N GLU A 6 -3.30 25.46 -6.69
CA GLU A 6 -4.52 24.69 -6.97
C GLU A 6 -4.38 23.22 -6.56
N VAL A 7 -3.20 22.63 -6.76
CA VAL A 7 -2.93 21.25 -6.35
C VAL A 7 -2.82 21.13 -4.82
N ILE A 8 -2.21 22.09 -4.14
CA ILE A 8 -2.16 22.13 -2.67
C ILE A 8 -3.56 22.27 -2.08
N ASP A 9 -4.40 23.14 -2.64
CA ASP A 9 -5.77 23.31 -2.18
C ASP A 9 -6.59 22.03 -2.38
N SER A 10 -6.39 21.35 -3.50
CA SER A 10 -7.01 20.04 -3.76
C SER A 10 -6.51 18.97 -2.78
N ALA A 11 -5.20 18.94 -2.47
CA ALA A 11 -4.64 18.04 -1.47
C ALA A 11 -5.24 18.30 -0.08
N LYS A 12 -5.41 19.58 0.29
CA LYS A 12 -6.05 19.99 1.56
C LYS A 12 -7.51 19.56 1.66
N SER A 13 -8.22 19.44 0.57
CA SER A 13 -9.61 18.97 0.58
C SER A 13 -9.76 17.51 1.02
N LEU A 14 -8.67 16.72 0.99
CA LEU A 14 -8.64 15.34 1.46
C LEU A 14 -8.43 15.22 2.98
N ILE A 15 -8.11 16.33 3.66
CA ILE A 15 -7.81 16.37 5.09
C ILE A 15 -9.10 16.65 5.86
N ASP A 16 -9.37 15.86 6.90
CA ASP A 16 -10.50 16.07 7.78
C ASP A 16 -10.22 17.19 8.81
N GLU A 17 -11.28 17.73 9.41
CA GLU A 17 -11.15 18.78 10.43
C GLU A 17 -10.32 18.27 11.62
N ASN A 18 -9.30 19.05 12.04
CA ASN A 18 -8.35 18.74 13.11
C ASN A 18 -7.41 17.54 12.86
N GLU A 19 -7.43 16.95 11.67
CA GLU A 19 -6.48 15.88 11.32
C GLU A 19 -5.05 16.43 11.22
N LYS A 20 -4.08 15.66 11.71
CA LYS A 20 -2.65 15.99 11.54
C LYS A 20 -2.21 15.61 10.13
N TYR A 21 -1.44 16.50 9.49
CA TYR A 21 -1.01 16.25 8.12
C TYR A 21 0.37 16.79 7.79
N ILE A 22 0.94 16.22 6.73
CA ILE A 22 2.12 16.71 6.03
C ILE A 22 1.83 16.66 4.53
N ILE A 23 2.02 17.76 3.81
CA ILE A 23 1.98 17.80 2.36
C ILE A 23 3.41 17.91 1.84
N PHE A 24 3.82 16.93 1.05
CA PHE A 24 5.10 16.93 0.35
C PHE A 24 4.90 17.33 -1.11
N ASN A 25 5.82 18.15 -1.63
CA ASN A 25 6.02 18.34 -3.07
C ASN A 25 7.43 17.94 -3.43
N ASP A 26 7.58 17.01 -4.37
CA ASP A 26 8.87 16.51 -4.84
C ASP A 26 9.84 16.12 -3.70
N GLY A 27 9.30 15.45 -2.68
CA GLY A 27 10.03 14.99 -1.50
C GLY A 27 10.32 16.06 -0.44
N LYS A 28 9.89 17.32 -0.59
CA LYS A 28 10.03 18.36 0.42
C LYS A 28 8.70 18.69 1.06
N ALA A 29 8.66 18.76 2.38
CA ALA A 29 7.49 19.23 3.10
C ALA A 29 7.24 20.71 2.77
N ILE A 30 6.03 21.02 2.30
CA ILE A 30 5.60 22.35 1.91
C ILE A 30 4.52 22.91 2.83
N ASP A 31 3.78 22.03 3.51
CA ASP A 31 2.77 22.42 4.50
C ASP A 31 2.57 21.31 5.53
N THR A 32 2.40 21.67 6.81
CA THR A 32 2.16 20.72 7.90
C THR A 32 1.63 21.38 9.17
N ASN A 33 0.84 20.63 9.93
CA ASN A 33 0.41 21.00 11.29
C ASN A 33 0.86 19.96 12.35
N ALA A 34 1.77 19.04 11.99
CA ALA A 34 2.15 17.87 12.80
C ALA A 34 3.55 17.98 13.45
N LEU A 35 4.17 19.16 13.50
CA LEU A 35 5.55 19.32 13.98
C LEU A 35 5.76 19.01 15.48
N ASP A 36 4.70 18.93 16.27
CA ASP A 36 4.78 18.52 17.68
C ASP A 36 4.89 16.99 17.85
N GLU A 37 4.44 16.21 16.88
CA GLU A 37 4.38 14.76 16.87
C GLU A 37 5.48 14.12 16.04
N VAL A 38 5.96 14.85 15.02
CA VAL A 38 6.94 14.35 14.04
C VAL A 38 8.11 15.32 13.86
N GLU A 39 9.25 14.76 13.49
CA GLU A 39 10.41 15.52 13.03
C GLU A 39 10.69 15.16 11.56
N ILE A 40 10.91 16.17 10.75
CA ILE A 40 11.20 16.01 9.33
C ILE A 40 12.64 16.47 9.07
N THR A 41 13.49 15.54 8.62
CA THR A 41 14.89 15.82 8.28
C THR A 41 15.14 15.52 6.81
N LEU A 42 16.05 16.32 6.21
CA LEU A 42 16.40 16.19 4.81
C LEU A 42 17.83 15.66 4.69
N ASN A 43 18.04 14.75 3.74
CA ASN A 43 19.32 14.10 3.45
C ASN A 43 19.89 13.26 4.61
N GLU A 44 19.03 12.87 5.53
CA GLU A 44 19.30 11.83 6.53
C GLU A 44 18.61 10.53 6.12
N ALA A 45 19.08 9.42 6.65
CA ALA A 45 18.51 8.10 6.36
C ALA A 45 18.64 7.19 7.58
N ILE A 46 17.70 6.24 7.68
CA ILE A 46 17.77 5.16 8.66
C ILE A 46 18.92 4.23 8.27
N ASP A 47 19.77 3.88 9.24
CA ASP A 47 20.76 2.82 9.06
C ASP A 47 20.10 1.45 9.33
N PHE A 48 19.96 0.66 8.28
CA PHE A 48 19.40 -0.69 8.36
C PHE A 48 20.45 -1.78 8.58
N SER A 49 21.73 -1.45 8.68
CA SER A 49 22.83 -2.43 8.79
C SER A 49 22.72 -3.35 9.99
N ASP A 50 22.13 -2.88 11.10
CA ASP A 50 21.89 -3.66 12.32
C ASP A 50 20.74 -4.67 12.19
N TYR A 51 19.88 -4.50 11.18
CA TYR A 51 18.64 -5.27 11.06
C TYR A 51 18.63 -6.24 9.90
N LEU A 52 19.18 -5.85 8.76
CA LEU A 52 19.17 -6.65 7.54
C LEU A 52 20.34 -6.29 6.62
N ARG A 53 21.04 -7.30 6.08
CA ARG A 53 21.90 -7.08 4.91
C ARG A 53 21.01 -6.94 3.68
N LYS A 54 20.67 -5.71 3.36
CA LYS A 54 19.83 -5.36 2.21
C LYS A 54 20.68 -5.38 0.94
N ASN A 55 20.25 -6.19 -0.04
CA ASN A 55 20.70 -6.05 -1.41
C ASN A 55 19.67 -5.19 -2.14
N ASP A 56 19.98 -3.90 -2.33
CA ASP A 56 19.09 -3.01 -3.05
C ASP A 56 18.84 -3.52 -4.48
N THR A 57 17.57 -3.48 -4.88
CA THR A 57 17.16 -3.74 -6.26
C THR A 57 17.72 -2.66 -7.20
N ASP A 58 17.71 -2.92 -8.50
CA ASP A 58 18.16 -1.92 -9.47
C ASP A 58 17.30 -0.66 -9.45
N LEU A 59 16.00 -0.79 -9.16
CA LEU A 59 15.08 0.34 -8.97
C LEU A 59 15.48 1.19 -7.75
N GLU A 60 15.76 0.55 -6.60
CA GLU A 60 16.17 1.25 -5.39
C GLU A 60 17.48 2.00 -5.58
N LYS A 61 18.48 1.36 -6.19
CA LYS A 61 19.75 2.01 -6.55
C LYS A 61 19.56 3.22 -7.47
N LEU A 62 18.68 3.06 -8.46
CA LEU A 62 18.36 4.15 -9.39
C LEU A 62 17.72 5.33 -8.67
N ILE A 63 16.80 5.08 -7.74
CA ILE A 63 16.16 6.12 -6.93
C ILE A 63 17.17 6.77 -5.99
N ASP A 64 17.98 5.98 -5.29
CA ASP A 64 19.01 6.48 -4.36
C ASP A 64 20.04 7.38 -5.03
N GLN A 65 20.35 7.13 -6.30
CA GLN A 65 21.31 7.93 -7.08
C GLN A 65 20.69 9.21 -7.67
N ASN A 66 19.40 9.23 -7.98
CA ASN A 66 18.78 10.30 -8.76
C ASN A 66 17.76 11.14 -7.98
N ALA A 67 17.31 10.72 -6.80
CA ALA A 67 16.45 11.54 -5.96
C ALA A 67 17.17 12.80 -5.49
N LYS A 68 16.56 13.95 -5.77
CA LYS A 68 17.13 15.27 -5.39
C LYS A 68 17.19 15.45 -3.87
N VAL A 69 16.28 14.80 -3.15
CA VAL A 69 16.14 14.88 -1.70
C VAL A 69 15.82 13.50 -1.16
N LYS A 70 16.46 13.15 -0.05
CA LYS A 70 16.05 12.03 0.82
C LYS A 70 15.35 12.63 2.03
N THR A 71 14.16 12.19 2.33
CA THR A 71 13.37 12.74 3.43
C THR A 71 13.15 11.67 4.49
N LEU A 72 13.45 12.00 5.74
CA LEU A 72 13.17 11.16 6.90
C LEU A 72 12.08 11.83 7.73
N VAL A 73 10.99 11.08 8.00
CA VAL A 73 9.91 11.45 8.91
C VAL A 73 10.02 10.60 10.16
N SER A 74 10.40 11.20 11.29
CA SER A 74 10.51 10.52 12.58
C SER A 74 9.27 10.78 13.42
N ILE A 75 8.47 9.74 13.68
CA ILE A 75 7.25 9.80 14.51
C ILE A 75 7.63 9.48 15.95
N LYS A 76 7.42 10.43 16.85
CA LYS A 76 7.90 10.36 18.24
C LYS A 76 6.78 10.25 19.28
N LYS A 77 5.52 10.43 18.87
CA LYS A 77 4.34 10.35 19.72
C LYS A 77 3.21 9.61 19.02
N ASP A 78 2.24 9.17 19.77
CA ASP A 78 0.98 8.66 19.24
C ASP A 78 0.34 9.73 18.36
N VAL A 79 -0.05 9.34 17.15
CA VAL A 79 -0.60 10.29 16.17
C VAL A 79 -1.52 9.59 15.17
N ASP A 80 -2.53 10.33 14.74
CA ASP A 80 -3.29 10.09 13.52
C ASP A 80 -2.79 11.08 12.46
N LEU A 81 -2.05 10.60 11.46
CA LEU A 81 -1.29 11.43 10.53
C LEU A 81 -1.62 11.09 9.08
N LYS A 82 -1.92 12.10 8.29
CA LYS A 82 -2.05 11.99 6.84
C LYS A 82 -0.84 12.60 6.14
N ILE A 83 -0.17 11.84 5.30
CA ILE A 83 0.91 12.29 4.43
C ILE A 83 0.40 12.31 2.99
N ILE A 84 0.46 13.45 2.34
CA ILE A 84 0.02 13.59 0.95
C ILE A 84 1.22 13.97 0.09
N HIS A 85 1.53 13.12 -0.88
CA HIS A 85 2.56 13.38 -1.87
C HIS A 85 1.96 13.98 -3.13
N VAL A 86 2.45 15.18 -3.43
CA VAL A 86 2.24 15.87 -4.69
C VAL A 86 3.55 15.78 -5.48
N CYS A 87 3.49 15.34 -6.73
CA CYS A 87 4.67 15.28 -7.59
C CYS A 87 4.41 16.12 -8.84
N ASP A 88 5.02 17.29 -8.86
CA ASP A 88 4.90 18.23 -9.98
C ASP A 88 6.02 18.00 -11.03
N ASP A 89 7.24 17.72 -10.58
CA ASP A 89 8.41 17.66 -11.47
C ASP A 89 9.39 16.49 -11.15
N ALA A 90 9.29 15.86 -9.97
CA ALA A 90 10.25 14.85 -9.56
C ALA A 90 9.90 13.45 -10.11
N LYS A 91 10.82 12.89 -10.90
CA LYS A 91 10.78 11.48 -11.31
C LYS A 91 11.13 10.50 -10.20
N TYR A 92 11.88 10.94 -9.20
CA TYR A 92 12.46 10.08 -8.17
C TYR A 92 12.14 10.63 -6.79
N ILE A 93 11.42 9.85 -6.00
CA ILE A 93 11.05 10.19 -4.62
C ILE A 93 11.64 9.13 -3.70
N ASN A 94 12.44 9.58 -2.73
CA ASN A 94 13.02 8.73 -1.71
C ASN A 94 12.67 9.28 -0.35
N TYR A 95 11.85 8.54 0.42
CA TYR A 95 11.60 8.92 1.78
C TYR A 95 11.49 7.73 2.71
N GLN A 96 11.70 7.98 3.98
CA GLN A 96 11.73 7.00 5.04
C GLN A 96 10.86 7.46 6.21
N ILE A 97 10.24 6.53 6.89
CA ILE A 97 9.46 6.79 8.10
C ILE A 97 10.06 5.96 9.23
N ASP A 98 10.42 6.62 10.32
CA ASP A 98 10.92 6.01 11.53
C ASP A 98 9.90 6.16 12.66
N ILE A 99 9.27 5.05 13.06
CA ILE A 99 8.24 5.03 14.11
C ILE A 99 8.87 4.56 15.40
N ALA A 100 8.96 5.46 16.38
CA ALA A 100 9.57 5.17 17.67
C ALA A 100 8.82 4.06 18.44
N LYS A 101 9.48 3.50 19.45
CA LYS A 101 8.94 2.39 20.26
C LYS A 101 7.72 2.77 21.08
N ARG A 102 6.81 1.81 21.26
CA ARG A 102 5.63 1.90 22.16
C ARG A 102 4.63 2.96 21.74
N LEU A 103 4.46 3.13 20.44
CA LEU A 103 3.49 4.07 19.89
C LEU A 103 2.27 3.35 19.30
N ASN A 104 1.14 4.07 19.34
CA ASN A 104 -0.05 3.78 18.55
C ASN A 104 -0.15 4.82 17.44
N VAL A 105 0.02 4.40 16.20
CA VAL A 105 0.09 5.30 15.05
C VAL A 105 -0.95 4.89 14.01
N ASN A 106 -1.81 5.83 13.63
CA ASN A 106 -2.61 5.72 12.43
C ASN A 106 -1.97 6.59 11.35
N LEU A 107 -1.51 5.96 10.29
CA LEU A 107 -0.80 6.65 9.23
C LEU A 107 -1.49 6.40 7.89
N THR A 108 -1.89 7.47 7.21
CA THR A 108 -2.42 7.42 5.86
C THR A 108 -1.47 8.12 4.90
N VAL A 109 -0.99 7.42 3.90
CA VAL A 109 -0.13 7.95 2.84
C VAL A 109 -0.90 7.98 1.53
N VAL A 110 -0.95 9.15 0.92
CA VAL A 110 -1.67 9.40 -0.33
C VAL A 110 -0.65 9.80 -1.41
N TYR A 111 -0.57 9.01 -2.46
CA TYR A 111 0.11 9.37 -3.70
C TYR A 111 -0.96 9.77 -4.71
N GLY A 112 -1.44 11.00 -4.58
CA GLY A 112 -2.36 11.64 -5.50
C GLY A 112 -1.67 12.78 -6.23
N TYR A 113 -2.23 13.17 -7.39
CA TYR A 113 -1.72 14.31 -8.14
C TYR A 113 -0.31 14.13 -8.74
N VAL A 114 0.11 12.89 -8.94
CA VAL A 114 1.34 12.60 -9.68
C VAL A 114 0.99 12.61 -11.17
N VAL A 115 1.37 13.69 -11.84
CA VAL A 115 1.00 13.95 -13.25
C VAL A 115 1.96 13.28 -14.22
N ASN A 116 3.19 12.99 -13.79
CA ASN A 116 4.28 12.43 -14.60
C ASN A 116 4.70 11.05 -14.12
N ASP A 117 5.58 10.40 -14.89
CA ASP A 117 6.21 9.15 -14.50
C ASP A 117 6.93 9.28 -13.17
N ALA A 118 6.63 8.41 -12.22
CA ALA A 118 7.20 8.45 -10.89
C ALA A 118 7.91 7.14 -10.52
N LYS A 119 9.04 7.27 -9.82
CA LYS A 119 9.74 6.17 -9.16
C LYS A 119 9.86 6.48 -7.68
N ILE A 120 9.20 5.69 -6.86
CA ILE A 120 9.03 5.97 -5.44
C ILE A 120 9.67 4.84 -4.62
N LYS A 121 10.45 5.23 -3.62
CA LYS A 121 10.96 4.34 -2.59
C LYS A 121 10.49 4.85 -1.24
N LEU A 122 9.80 3.99 -0.50
CA LEU A 122 9.43 4.19 0.88
C LEU A 122 10.00 3.06 1.73
N ASP A 123 10.79 3.40 2.73
CA ASP A 123 11.22 2.47 3.78
C ASP A 123 10.59 2.88 5.11
N VAL A 124 9.94 1.95 5.82
CA VAL A 124 9.28 2.19 7.12
C VAL A 124 9.90 1.29 8.18
N LEU A 125 10.54 1.88 9.19
CA LEU A 125 11.04 1.16 10.36
C LEU A 125 10.05 1.32 11.52
N ILE A 126 9.60 0.20 12.09
CA ILE A 126 8.70 0.19 13.24
C ILE A 126 9.43 -0.39 14.43
N HIS A 127 9.74 0.46 15.41
CA HIS A 127 10.42 0.04 16.64
C HIS A 127 9.49 -0.72 17.59
N HIS A 128 10.11 -1.38 18.57
CA HIS A 128 9.47 -2.36 19.47
C HIS A 128 8.17 -1.89 20.13
N LYS A 129 7.21 -2.82 20.22
CA LYS A 129 5.96 -2.67 20.98
C LYS A 129 5.05 -1.56 20.44
N SER A 130 5.06 -1.34 19.15
CA SER A 130 4.18 -0.37 18.50
C SER A 130 3.03 -1.06 17.78
N VAL A 131 1.88 -0.39 17.77
CA VAL A 131 0.70 -0.77 16.99
C VAL A 131 0.52 0.27 15.90
N VAL A 132 0.60 -0.17 14.66
CA VAL A 132 0.55 0.73 13.51
C VAL A 132 -0.59 0.30 12.58
N ASN A 133 -1.50 1.23 12.33
CA ASN A 133 -2.48 1.12 11.26
C ASN A 133 -1.99 1.98 10.10
N PHE A 134 -1.52 1.35 9.04
CA PHE A 134 -0.93 2.01 7.89
C PHE A 134 -1.85 1.85 6.68
N ARG A 135 -2.28 2.95 6.09
CA ARG A 135 -3.09 2.96 4.88
C ARG A 135 -2.37 3.67 3.76
N GLU A 136 -2.36 3.08 2.57
CA GLU A 136 -1.86 3.71 1.35
C GLU A 136 -2.99 3.84 0.31
N TYR A 137 -2.97 4.97 -0.40
CA TYR A 137 -3.77 5.18 -1.59
C TYR A 137 -2.90 5.68 -2.73
N HIS A 138 -2.99 4.99 -3.85
CA HIS A 138 -2.22 5.31 -5.05
C HIS A 138 -3.15 5.70 -6.19
N GLU A 139 -2.93 6.89 -6.77
CA GLU A 139 -3.62 7.40 -7.95
C GLU A 139 -2.61 8.10 -8.86
N PHE A 140 -2.13 7.41 -9.88
CA PHE A 140 -1.17 7.94 -10.84
C PHE A 140 -1.79 8.07 -12.21
N SER A 141 -1.55 9.20 -12.88
CA SER A 141 -1.91 9.40 -14.29
C SER A 141 -0.77 9.03 -15.24
N GLY A 142 0.48 9.08 -14.80
CA GLY A 142 1.67 8.61 -15.51
C GLY A 142 2.06 7.17 -15.16
N GLU A 143 3.17 6.67 -15.75
CA GLU A 143 3.75 5.39 -15.34
C GLU A 143 4.34 5.49 -13.93
N ALA A 144 4.06 4.51 -13.08
CA ALA A 144 4.59 4.49 -11.73
C ALA A 144 5.36 3.21 -11.41
N LYS A 145 6.49 3.36 -10.68
CA LYS A 145 7.22 2.25 -10.08
C LYS A 145 7.42 2.54 -8.61
N ILE A 146 6.80 1.72 -7.77
CA ILE A 146 6.76 1.94 -6.33
C ILE A 146 7.44 0.76 -5.65
N ASN A 147 8.32 1.06 -4.71
CA ASN A 147 8.90 0.09 -3.80
C ASN A 147 8.68 0.54 -2.37
N THR A 148 7.78 -0.13 -1.67
CA THR A 148 7.50 0.10 -0.24
C THR A 148 8.04 -1.08 0.56
N SER A 149 8.84 -0.81 1.59
CA SER A 149 9.42 -1.82 2.46
C SER A 149 9.19 -1.49 3.93
N PHE A 150 8.64 -2.46 4.67
CA PHE A 150 8.42 -2.37 6.11
C PHE A 150 9.39 -3.27 6.87
N TYR A 151 9.97 -2.73 7.92
CA TYR A 151 10.92 -3.41 8.81
C TYR A 151 10.35 -3.42 10.22
N LEU A 152 9.87 -4.59 10.66
CA LEU A 152 9.17 -4.73 11.94
C LEU A 152 10.08 -5.34 12.99
N LEU A 153 10.23 -4.64 14.10
CA LEU A 153 10.95 -5.14 15.27
C LEU A 153 10.00 -5.82 16.26
N ARG A 154 10.51 -6.35 17.35
CA ARG A 154 9.82 -7.22 18.30
C ARG A 154 8.55 -6.63 18.92
N PHE A 155 7.51 -7.47 19.07
CA PHE A 155 6.20 -7.14 19.66
C PHE A 155 5.40 -6.09 18.88
N ASN A 156 5.57 -6.01 17.58
CA ASN A 156 4.81 -5.09 16.75
C ASN A 156 3.53 -5.73 16.21
N GLN A 157 2.51 -4.88 16.08
CA GLN A 157 1.32 -5.17 15.29
C GLN A 157 1.25 -4.16 14.15
N LEU A 158 1.22 -4.64 12.91
CA LEU A 158 0.99 -3.84 11.72
C LEU A 158 -0.30 -4.28 11.03
N ASN A 159 -1.24 -3.36 10.89
CA ASN A 159 -2.39 -3.47 10.02
C ASN A 159 -2.16 -2.58 8.80
N TYR A 160 -1.83 -3.20 7.68
CA TYR A 160 -1.56 -2.50 6.43
C TYR A 160 -2.74 -2.64 5.47
N LEU A 161 -3.15 -1.52 4.89
CA LEU A 161 -4.20 -1.47 3.87
C LEU A 161 -3.70 -0.63 2.69
N SER A 162 -3.71 -1.18 1.48
CA SER A 162 -3.43 -0.41 0.27
C SER A 162 -4.57 -0.49 -0.73
N LEU A 163 -4.79 0.61 -1.43
CA LEU A 163 -5.67 0.65 -2.59
C LEU A 163 -4.96 1.36 -3.74
N GLU A 164 -4.92 0.68 -4.87
CA GLU A 164 -4.34 1.17 -6.10
C GLU A 164 -5.41 1.34 -7.15
N ASN A 165 -5.57 2.58 -7.60
CA ASN A 165 -6.48 2.97 -8.66
C ASN A 165 -5.73 3.83 -9.67
N ASN A 166 -4.91 3.19 -10.50
CA ASN A 166 -4.02 3.86 -11.42
C ASN A 166 -4.55 3.84 -12.85
N SER A 167 -4.42 4.95 -13.55
CA SER A 167 -4.89 5.11 -14.93
C SER A 167 -3.83 4.77 -15.98
N ASN A 168 -2.67 4.27 -15.59
CA ASN A 168 -1.58 3.89 -16.50
C ASN A 168 -0.85 2.63 -16.02
N THR A 169 0.22 2.22 -16.74
CA THR A 169 1.09 1.11 -16.35
C THR A 169 1.72 1.38 -14.99
N ASN A 170 1.67 0.38 -14.12
CA ASN A 170 2.16 0.49 -12.76
C ASN A 170 2.89 -0.79 -12.34
N ASP A 171 4.03 -0.62 -11.67
CA ASP A 171 4.76 -1.71 -11.01
C ASP A 171 4.86 -1.40 -9.50
N LEU A 172 4.15 -2.17 -8.67
CA LEU A 172 4.27 -2.10 -7.22
C LEU A 172 5.12 -3.26 -6.70
N THR A 173 6.05 -2.96 -5.83
CA THR A 173 6.73 -3.95 -4.97
C THR A 173 6.51 -3.58 -3.51
N LEU A 174 5.92 -4.51 -2.75
CA LEU A 174 5.71 -4.39 -1.31
C LEU A 174 6.50 -5.48 -0.61
N ASN A 175 7.38 -5.09 0.31
CA ASN A 175 8.18 -6.02 1.11
C ASN A 175 7.89 -5.83 2.59
N MET A 176 7.56 -6.92 3.29
CA MET A 176 7.29 -6.95 4.72
C MET A 176 8.30 -7.84 5.42
N TYR A 177 9.24 -7.25 6.16
CA TYR A 177 10.30 -7.97 6.89
C TYR A 177 9.95 -8.07 8.38
N LEU A 178 9.60 -9.29 8.83
CA LEU A 178 9.36 -9.59 10.24
C LEU A 178 10.70 -9.99 10.87
N LEU A 179 11.43 -8.99 11.36
CA LEU A 179 12.85 -9.09 11.72
C LEU A 179 13.10 -9.74 13.06
N GLN A 180 12.11 -9.74 13.95
CA GLN A 180 12.23 -10.27 15.31
C GLN A 180 10.95 -11.00 15.71
N GLN A 181 10.94 -11.63 16.90
CA GLN A 181 9.82 -12.44 17.40
C GLN A 181 8.60 -11.60 17.82
N ASP A 182 7.46 -12.29 17.98
CA ASP A 182 6.21 -11.75 18.48
C ASP A 182 5.66 -10.59 17.61
N ILE A 183 5.68 -10.77 16.29
CA ILE A 183 5.14 -9.81 15.33
C ILE A 183 3.84 -10.36 14.73
N SER A 184 2.81 -9.50 14.66
CA SER A 184 1.56 -9.78 13.96
C SER A 184 1.39 -8.80 12.80
N LEU A 185 1.23 -9.33 11.60
CA LEU A 185 0.99 -8.57 10.36
C LEU A 185 -0.37 -8.95 9.78
N SER A 186 -1.22 -7.96 9.58
CA SER A 186 -2.42 -8.07 8.74
C SER A 186 -2.26 -7.16 7.54
N CYS A 187 -2.29 -7.71 6.34
CA CYS A 187 -2.20 -6.96 5.09
C CYS A 187 -3.46 -7.17 4.26
N LEU A 188 -4.06 -6.06 3.83
CA LEU A 188 -5.09 -6.03 2.80
C LEU A 188 -4.62 -5.14 1.66
N ASN A 189 -4.37 -5.75 0.52
CA ASN A 189 -4.05 -5.05 -0.72
C ASN A 189 -5.25 -5.10 -1.67
N VAL A 190 -5.68 -3.95 -2.17
CA VAL A 190 -6.74 -3.82 -3.16
C VAL A 190 -6.16 -3.23 -4.44
N ALA A 191 -6.28 -3.95 -5.54
CA ALA A 191 -5.80 -3.53 -6.84
C ALA A 191 -6.97 -3.40 -7.82
N ILE A 192 -7.20 -2.19 -8.33
CA ILE A 192 -8.21 -1.90 -9.34
C ILE A 192 -7.50 -1.46 -10.61
N ASN A 193 -7.69 -2.21 -11.68
CA ASN A 193 -7.15 -1.86 -12.98
C ASN A 193 -8.28 -1.74 -14.01
N GLU A 194 -8.59 -0.51 -14.36
CA GLU A 194 -9.57 -0.14 -15.39
C GLU A 194 -8.94 0.72 -16.50
N SER A 195 -7.60 0.71 -16.58
CA SER A 195 -6.83 1.62 -17.43
C SER A 195 -6.66 1.15 -18.88
N GLY A 196 -7.01 -0.10 -19.20
CA GLY A 196 -6.63 -0.74 -20.47
C GLY A 196 -5.13 -1.02 -20.57
N LYS A 197 -4.39 -1.04 -19.46
CA LYS A 197 -2.94 -1.20 -19.36
C LYS A 197 -2.57 -2.43 -18.51
N ILE A 198 -1.27 -2.63 -18.36
CA ILE A 198 -0.71 -3.70 -17.54
C ILE A 198 -0.28 -3.11 -16.19
N GLN A 199 -0.70 -3.75 -15.11
CA GLN A 199 -0.22 -3.47 -13.76
C GLN A 199 0.39 -4.72 -13.16
N ASN A 200 1.56 -4.57 -12.53
CA ASN A 200 2.28 -5.65 -11.89
C ASN A 200 2.41 -5.38 -10.39
N GLN A 201 2.11 -6.39 -9.58
CA GLN A 201 2.26 -6.31 -8.12
C GLN A 201 3.13 -7.47 -7.63
N ASN A 202 4.20 -7.14 -6.92
CA ASN A 202 5.06 -8.09 -6.23
C ASN A 202 4.90 -7.88 -4.72
N LEU A 203 4.19 -8.79 -4.07
CA LEU A 203 3.86 -8.71 -2.66
C LEU A 203 4.65 -9.77 -1.90
N ASN A 204 5.58 -9.35 -1.04
CA ASN A 204 6.52 -10.24 -0.38
C ASN A 204 6.44 -10.12 1.14
N VAL A 205 6.39 -11.25 1.84
CA VAL A 205 6.50 -11.30 3.29
C VAL A 205 7.60 -12.27 3.70
N TYR A 206 8.46 -11.83 4.62
CA TYR A 206 9.63 -12.56 5.08
C TYR A 206 9.56 -12.75 6.60
N HIS A 207 9.36 -14.00 7.04
CA HIS A 207 9.48 -14.41 8.43
C HIS A 207 10.94 -14.74 8.70
N LEU A 208 11.62 -13.85 9.40
CA LEU A 208 13.06 -13.92 9.68
C LEU A 208 13.36 -14.27 11.15
N HIS A 209 12.33 -14.53 11.94
CA HIS A 209 12.41 -14.94 13.33
C HIS A 209 11.20 -15.80 13.73
N GLU A 210 11.32 -16.54 14.83
CA GLU A 210 10.27 -17.36 15.43
C GLU A 210 9.08 -16.53 15.93
N ASP A 211 7.92 -17.19 16.18
CA ASP A 211 6.72 -16.59 16.78
C ASP A 211 6.18 -15.39 15.99
N THR A 212 6.22 -15.44 14.66
CA THR A 212 5.69 -14.38 13.81
C THR A 212 4.48 -14.84 13.02
N ALA A 213 3.47 -13.97 12.88
CA ALA A 213 2.25 -14.27 12.16
C ALA A 213 1.99 -13.23 11.05
N SER A 214 1.57 -13.69 9.87
CA SER A 214 1.15 -12.84 8.78
C SER A 214 -0.12 -13.35 8.09
N ASN A 215 -1.04 -12.43 7.80
CA ASN A 215 -2.25 -12.70 7.03
C ASN A 215 -2.32 -11.70 5.86
N PHE A 216 -2.05 -12.19 4.66
CA PHE A 216 -1.95 -11.41 3.44
C PHE A 216 -3.19 -11.64 2.56
N ASN A 217 -4.06 -10.65 2.44
CA ASN A 217 -5.24 -10.71 1.59
C ASN A 217 -5.10 -9.73 0.42
N THR A 218 -5.30 -10.22 -0.80
CA THR A 218 -5.31 -9.39 -2.00
C THR A 218 -6.67 -9.49 -2.67
N TYR A 219 -7.25 -8.34 -2.99
CA TYR A 219 -8.47 -8.22 -3.80
C TYR A 219 -8.11 -7.52 -5.11
N ALA A 220 -8.43 -8.16 -6.22
CA ALA A 220 -8.06 -7.71 -7.55
C ALA A 220 -9.29 -7.52 -8.43
N ILE A 221 -9.34 -6.41 -9.16
CA ILE A 221 -10.41 -6.11 -10.11
C ILE A 221 -9.77 -5.68 -11.43
N ALA A 222 -10.14 -6.36 -12.51
CA ALA A 222 -9.69 -6.01 -13.86
C ALA A 222 -10.90 -5.72 -14.77
N ASN A 223 -10.87 -4.59 -15.44
CA ASN A 223 -11.90 -4.12 -16.35
C ASN A 223 -11.27 -3.32 -17.51
N ASN A 224 -12.03 -3.04 -18.58
CA ASN A 224 -11.61 -2.19 -19.72
C ASN A 224 -10.36 -2.71 -20.45
N ASN A 225 -10.29 -4.01 -20.74
CA ASN A 225 -9.16 -4.68 -21.39
C ASN A 225 -7.83 -4.58 -20.61
N SER A 226 -7.91 -4.56 -19.30
CA SER A 226 -6.76 -4.43 -18.42
C SER A 226 -6.14 -5.78 -18.07
N ILE A 227 -4.84 -5.76 -17.78
CA ILE A 227 -4.10 -6.93 -17.31
C ILE A 227 -3.55 -6.60 -15.91
N LEU A 228 -3.78 -7.49 -14.95
CA LEU A 228 -3.28 -7.38 -13.60
C LEU A 228 -2.50 -8.65 -13.23
N ASN A 229 -1.19 -8.51 -13.04
CA ASN A 229 -0.30 -9.59 -12.67
C ASN A 229 0.06 -9.44 -11.18
N ILE A 230 -0.25 -10.46 -10.37
CA ILE A 230 -0.02 -10.44 -8.92
C ILE A 230 0.88 -11.61 -8.55
N LYS A 231 2.08 -11.31 -8.10
CA LYS A 231 2.99 -12.28 -7.51
C LYS A 231 3.03 -12.09 -6.01
N ASN A 232 2.70 -13.13 -5.25
CA ASN A 232 2.63 -13.08 -3.80
C ASN A 232 3.55 -14.14 -3.21
N ILE A 233 4.69 -13.72 -2.63
CA ILE A 233 5.71 -14.63 -2.09
C ILE A 233 5.72 -14.54 -0.56
N GLY A 234 5.46 -15.66 0.09
CA GLY A 234 5.68 -15.84 1.53
C GLY A 234 6.90 -16.69 1.79
N ARG A 235 7.81 -16.21 2.62
CA ARG A 235 9.00 -16.94 2.99
C ARG A 235 9.11 -17.10 4.50
N ILE A 236 9.43 -18.35 4.96
CA ILE A 236 9.80 -18.65 6.33
C ILE A 236 11.20 -19.26 6.29
N ASN A 237 12.17 -18.58 6.90
CA ASN A 237 13.55 -19.03 6.92
C ASN A 237 13.75 -20.18 7.92
N ASN A 238 14.81 -20.95 7.73
CA ASN A 238 15.26 -21.93 8.72
C ASN A 238 15.57 -21.27 10.07
N GLY A 239 15.18 -21.93 11.17
CA GLY A 239 15.31 -21.40 12.53
C GLY A 239 14.22 -20.42 12.94
N CYS A 240 13.09 -20.42 12.24
CA CYS A 240 11.92 -19.59 12.53
C CYS A 240 10.68 -20.46 12.89
N PRO A 241 10.73 -21.26 13.97
CA PRO A 241 9.59 -22.11 14.35
C PRO A 241 8.39 -21.29 14.83
N ARG A 242 7.22 -21.92 14.85
CA ARG A 242 5.93 -21.38 15.30
C ARG A 242 5.46 -20.16 14.51
N CYS A 243 5.90 -20.04 13.27
CA CYS A 243 5.37 -19.02 12.36
C CYS A 243 4.01 -19.44 11.76
N ASP A 244 3.12 -18.47 11.55
CA ASP A 244 1.83 -18.65 10.86
C ASP A 244 1.77 -17.71 9.65
N LEU A 245 1.77 -18.26 8.43
CA LEU A 245 1.75 -17.50 7.18
C LEU A 245 0.53 -17.86 6.36
N LYS A 246 -0.35 -16.88 6.11
CA LYS A 246 -1.56 -17.06 5.30
C LYS A 246 -1.57 -16.07 4.15
N GLN A 247 -1.83 -16.57 2.93
CA GLN A 247 -1.99 -15.75 1.73
C GLN A 247 -3.28 -16.10 1.02
N LYS A 248 -4.06 -15.09 0.65
CA LYS A 248 -5.29 -15.26 -0.11
C LYS A 248 -5.42 -14.18 -1.17
N THR A 249 -5.55 -14.61 -2.42
CA THR A 249 -5.86 -13.72 -3.53
C THR A 249 -7.25 -14.00 -4.07
N LYS A 250 -8.06 -12.95 -4.20
CA LYS A 250 -9.35 -13.03 -4.87
C LYS A 250 -9.38 -12.03 -6.01
N GLY A 251 -9.85 -12.47 -7.18
CA GLY A 251 -9.94 -11.62 -8.37
C GLY A 251 -11.31 -11.67 -9.02
N ILE A 252 -11.78 -10.50 -9.48
CA ILE A 252 -12.97 -10.35 -10.34
C ILE A 252 -12.54 -9.79 -11.67
N ILE A 253 -12.85 -10.51 -12.75
CA ILE A 253 -12.72 -10.06 -14.14
C ILE A 253 -14.08 -9.59 -14.59
N VAL A 254 -14.20 -8.30 -14.90
CA VAL A 254 -15.50 -7.67 -15.23
C VAL A 254 -15.86 -7.86 -16.69
N ASP A 255 -14.90 -7.74 -17.61
CA ASP A 255 -15.12 -7.90 -19.05
C ASP A 255 -14.36 -9.11 -19.62
N THR A 256 -14.65 -9.45 -20.90
CA THR A 256 -14.10 -10.65 -21.57
C THR A 256 -12.65 -10.51 -22.04
N TYR A 257 -12.09 -9.31 -22.05
CA TYR A 257 -10.75 -9.04 -22.57
C TYR A 257 -9.74 -8.71 -21.47
N SER A 258 -10.23 -8.45 -20.27
CA SER A 258 -9.38 -8.25 -19.10
C SER A 258 -8.86 -9.58 -18.56
N ASN A 259 -7.71 -9.54 -17.88
CA ASN A 259 -7.11 -10.72 -17.28
C ASN A 259 -6.51 -10.41 -15.92
N ILE A 260 -6.60 -11.38 -15.01
CA ILE A 260 -5.88 -11.37 -13.72
C ILE A 260 -5.06 -12.65 -13.65
N GLU A 261 -3.76 -12.52 -13.51
CA GLU A 261 -2.86 -13.62 -13.22
C GLU A 261 -2.37 -13.51 -11.77
N ALA A 262 -2.58 -14.56 -10.97
CA ALA A 262 -2.10 -14.63 -9.60
C ALA A 262 -1.17 -15.82 -9.42
N ASP A 263 0.05 -15.55 -8.96
CA ASP A 263 1.10 -16.53 -8.70
C ASP A 263 1.51 -16.49 -7.21
N PRO A 264 0.73 -17.15 -6.32
CA PRO A 264 1.10 -17.26 -4.91
C PRO A 264 2.15 -18.36 -4.71
N ALA A 265 3.24 -18.02 -4.03
CA ALA A 265 4.33 -18.94 -3.72
C ALA A 265 4.65 -18.97 -2.22
N LEU A 266 4.90 -20.16 -1.68
CA LEU A 266 5.40 -20.38 -0.33
C LEU A 266 6.79 -21.00 -0.41
N ILE A 267 7.76 -20.35 0.23
CA ILE A 267 9.14 -20.82 0.35
C ILE A 267 9.42 -21.05 1.83
N ILE A 268 9.39 -22.32 2.25
CA ILE A 268 9.41 -22.70 3.67
C ILE A 268 10.60 -23.60 3.94
N ASP A 269 11.53 -23.10 4.76
CA ASP A 269 12.74 -23.78 5.15
C ASP A 269 12.69 -24.26 6.63
N GLU A 270 11.50 -24.24 7.27
CA GLU A 270 11.25 -24.61 8.66
C GLU A 270 10.08 -25.60 8.77
N ASN A 271 10.16 -26.57 9.69
CA ASN A 271 9.18 -27.65 9.83
C ASN A 271 8.03 -27.33 10.81
N ASP A 272 8.30 -26.59 11.88
CA ASP A 272 7.34 -26.24 12.92
C ASP A 272 6.60 -24.95 12.58
N VAL A 273 5.79 -24.97 11.51
CA VAL A 273 5.08 -23.78 11.03
C VAL A 273 3.69 -24.11 10.50
N MET A 274 2.80 -23.14 10.45
CA MET A 274 1.56 -23.18 9.70
C MET A 274 1.68 -22.26 8.49
N ALA A 275 1.41 -22.79 7.30
CA ALA A 275 1.43 -21.98 6.10
C ALA A 275 0.35 -22.41 5.12
N SER A 276 -0.30 -21.43 4.51
CA SER A 276 -1.33 -21.69 3.49
C SER A 276 -1.36 -20.56 2.47
N HIS A 277 -1.65 -20.92 1.23
CA HIS A 277 -1.99 -19.97 0.20
C HIS A 277 -3.23 -20.41 -0.59
N GLY A 278 -3.88 -19.46 -1.27
CA GLY A 278 -4.98 -19.75 -2.16
C GLY A 278 -5.28 -18.59 -3.09
N ALA A 279 -5.67 -18.89 -4.31
CA ALA A 279 -6.14 -17.93 -5.27
C ALA A 279 -7.51 -18.34 -5.83
N SER A 280 -8.40 -17.37 -5.99
CA SER A 280 -9.71 -17.56 -6.62
C SER A 280 -9.98 -16.39 -7.55
N ILE A 281 -9.92 -16.62 -8.84
CA ILE A 281 -10.13 -15.62 -9.88
C ILE A 281 -11.25 -16.07 -10.79
N GLY A 282 -12.18 -15.18 -11.11
CA GLY A 282 -13.30 -15.49 -11.99
C GLY A 282 -14.04 -14.25 -12.47
N ALA A 283 -14.97 -14.46 -13.40
CA ALA A 283 -15.92 -13.45 -13.78
C ALA A 283 -16.91 -13.15 -12.65
N ILE A 284 -17.63 -12.04 -12.75
CA ILE A 284 -18.78 -11.77 -11.89
C ILE A 284 -19.78 -12.94 -12.02
N ASP A 285 -20.25 -13.43 -10.88
CA ASP A 285 -21.25 -14.51 -10.84
C ASP A 285 -22.54 -14.09 -11.56
N PRO A 286 -22.92 -14.77 -12.65
CA PRO A 286 -24.11 -14.43 -13.43
C PRO A 286 -25.40 -14.50 -12.61
N GLU A 287 -25.49 -15.36 -11.60
CA GLU A 287 -26.68 -15.48 -10.76
C GLU A 287 -26.82 -14.25 -9.85
N VAL A 288 -25.70 -13.78 -9.27
CA VAL A 288 -25.69 -12.56 -8.47
C VAL A 288 -26.04 -11.34 -9.33
N LEU A 289 -25.45 -11.24 -10.51
CA LEU A 289 -25.75 -10.16 -11.46
C LEU A 289 -27.23 -10.18 -11.87
N TYR A 290 -27.76 -11.35 -12.25
CA TYR A 290 -29.18 -11.52 -12.59
C TYR A 290 -30.10 -11.16 -11.42
N TYR A 291 -29.79 -11.57 -10.20
CA TYR A 291 -30.53 -11.23 -9.00
C TYR A 291 -30.65 -9.71 -8.81
N LEU A 292 -29.54 -8.99 -8.89
CA LEU A 292 -29.52 -7.54 -8.74
C LEU A 292 -30.32 -6.83 -9.84
N MET A 293 -30.17 -7.27 -11.09
CA MET A 293 -30.95 -6.76 -12.23
C MET A 293 -32.45 -7.04 -12.08
N SER A 294 -32.84 -8.20 -11.55
CA SER A 294 -34.25 -8.53 -11.28
C SER A 294 -34.89 -7.65 -10.19
N ARG A 295 -34.06 -6.98 -9.38
CA ARG A 295 -34.48 -5.98 -8.38
C ARG A 295 -34.52 -4.56 -8.91
N GLY A 296 -34.31 -4.37 -10.22
CA GLY A 296 -34.47 -3.09 -10.91
C GLY A 296 -33.17 -2.31 -11.13
N LEU A 297 -32.01 -2.87 -10.83
CA LEU A 297 -30.72 -2.25 -11.15
C LEU A 297 -30.39 -2.49 -12.64
N THR A 298 -29.71 -1.53 -13.26
CA THR A 298 -29.08 -1.76 -14.58
C THR A 298 -27.91 -2.71 -14.44
N LYS A 299 -27.40 -3.24 -15.52
CA LYS A 299 -26.22 -4.11 -15.51
C LYS A 299 -25.02 -3.38 -14.89
N GLU A 300 -24.76 -2.16 -15.36
CA GLU A 300 -23.67 -1.31 -14.89
C GLU A 300 -23.78 -0.99 -13.39
N ALA A 301 -24.99 -0.66 -12.92
CA ALA A 301 -25.23 -0.40 -11.50
C ALA A 301 -25.04 -1.67 -10.64
N SER A 302 -25.36 -2.83 -11.19
CA SER A 302 -25.16 -4.12 -10.51
C SER A 302 -23.68 -4.50 -10.43
N GLU A 303 -22.92 -4.32 -11.51
CA GLU A 303 -21.48 -4.53 -11.56
C GLU A 303 -20.76 -3.61 -10.56
N LYS A 304 -21.11 -2.31 -10.57
CA LYS A 304 -20.58 -1.34 -9.62
C LYS A 304 -20.83 -1.73 -8.17
N LEU A 305 -22.07 -2.13 -7.83
CA LEU A 305 -22.42 -2.57 -6.47
C LEU A 305 -21.61 -3.79 -6.03
N ILE A 306 -21.36 -4.73 -6.94
CA ILE A 306 -20.53 -5.92 -6.66
C ILE A 306 -19.09 -5.50 -6.40
N ILE A 307 -18.54 -4.59 -7.22
CA ILE A 307 -17.19 -4.06 -7.04
C ILE A 307 -17.06 -3.33 -5.69
N GLU A 308 -17.99 -2.43 -5.37
CA GLU A 308 -18.02 -1.72 -4.09
C GLU A 308 -18.08 -2.69 -2.89
N ALA A 309 -18.92 -3.71 -2.97
CA ALA A 309 -18.97 -4.74 -1.92
C ALA A 309 -17.66 -5.52 -1.77
N TYR A 310 -16.97 -5.74 -2.89
CA TYR A 310 -15.71 -6.48 -2.91
C TYR A 310 -14.56 -5.71 -2.27
N ILE A 311 -14.51 -4.40 -2.47
CA ILE A 311 -13.49 -3.52 -1.91
C ILE A 311 -13.88 -2.93 -0.55
N SER A 312 -15.12 -3.16 -0.10
CA SER A 312 -15.64 -2.63 1.16
C SER A 312 -14.74 -2.85 2.40
N PRO A 313 -13.95 -3.95 2.51
CA PRO A 313 -13.05 -4.11 3.65
C PRO A 313 -11.97 -3.02 3.75
N TYR A 314 -11.56 -2.40 2.62
CA TYR A 314 -10.64 -1.26 2.62
C TYR A 314 -11.26 -0.02 3.27
N PHE A 315 -12.57 0.17 3.09
CA PHE A 315 -13.31 1.35 3.55
C PHE A 315 -13.88 1.22 4.96
N LYS A 316 -13.68 0.08 5.64
CA LYS A 316 -14.14 -0.08 7.02
C LYS A 316 -13.62 1.07 7.88
N ASP A 317 -14.54 1.77 8.54
CA ASP A 317 -14.27 2.93 9.41
C ASP A 317 -13.62 4.14 8.69
N TYR A 318 -13.66 4.18 7.35
CA TYR A 318 -13.00 5.21 6.57
C TYR A 318 -13.86 5.88 5.50
N SER A 319 -15.00 5.30 5.13
CA SER A 319 -15.89 5.79 4.06
C SER A 319 -16.41 7.22 4.28
N GLU A 320 -16.56 7.63 5.55
CA GLU A 320 -17.08 8.96 5.91
C GLU A 320 -16.03 10.07 5.90
N THR A 321 -14.74 9.71 5.86
CA THR A 321 -13.66 10.71 5.76
C THR A 321 -13.63 11.39 4.41
N ASN A 322 -13.03 12.57 4.33
CA ASN A 322 -12.89 13.31 3.07
C ASN A 322 -12.15 12.48 2.00
N LEU A 323 -11.08 11.81 2.38
CA LEU A 323 -10.33 10.92 1.47
C LEU A 323 -11.16 9.68 1.10
N GLY A 324 -11.88 9.07 2.03
CA GLY A 324 -12.75 7.92 1.75
C GLY A 324 -13.84 8.26 0.72
N LYS A 325 -14.51 9.39 0.87
CA LYS A 325 -15.50 9.90 -0.09
C LYS A 325 -14.86 10.18 -1.46
N TYR A 326 -13.71 10.83 -1.46
CA TYR A 326 -12.95 11.08 -2.70
C TYR A 326 -12.63 9.79 -3.45
N ILE A 327 -12.13 8.76 -2.76
CA ILE A 327 -11.79 7.47 -3.37
C ILE A 327 -13.04 6.78 -3.93
N LEU A 328 -14.14 6.76 -3.17
CA LEU A 328 -15.40 6.14 -3.61
C LEU A 328 -15.98 6.81 -4.86
N ASP A 329 -15.83 8.13 -5.00
CA ASP A 329 -16.25 8.87 -6.20
C ASP A 329 -15.39 8.53 -7.44
N LYS A 330 -14.14 8.11 -7.24
CA LYS A 330 -13.21 7.74 -8.32
C LYS A 330 -13.39 6.31 -8.82
N ILE A 331 -13.89 5.43 -7.98
CA ILE A 331 -14.16 4.04 -8.34
C ILE A 331 -15.53 4.00 -9.02
N LYS A 332 -15.53 4.00 -10.33
CA LYS A 332 -16.75 4.11 -11.17
C LYS A 332 -17.22 2.78 -11.72
#